data_6f5f93268ecee3c733f718bb0dbcfbdc
#
_entry.id   6f5f93268ecee3c733f718bb0dbcfbdc
#
_cell.length_a   1.000
_cell.length_b   1.000
_cell.length_c   1.000
_cell.angle_alpha   90.00
_cell.angle_beta   90.00
_cell.angle_gamma   90.00
#
_symmetry.space_group_name_H-M   'P 1'
#
loop_
_entity.id
_entity.type
_entity.pdbx_description
1 polymer ?
#
loop_
_entity_poly.entity_id
_entity_poly.type
_entity_poly.pdbx_seq_one_letter_code
_entity_poly.pdbx_strand_id
1 'polypeptide(L)'
;MPTKGKISQQKIAKSLGVSQALVSLALNGRHDTINPETYKRIWDYAVASGYSPKGMNLDQVMAGARPKQVGFILRAPLKLYNASNFFSHVQHGLHVALEARGFTSVFLGTEDNLTGEKLAHLLRTAHGCEGVVLLGQVSRAFLQTLRNHTQNIVAVSACFPGVCHSVQSNEQQSLGLLMTHLISLGHRRIGWLGGNRGMFRHEQRFGAFRQALQDHGLPALEAYWNVQEGGDRVEGAQAAREILRLRDRPDFPTAFIVYNGLMARGAINTLLQQQVVVPADLSVAAVDATRVMEEDEPAITSASANPEALGEAAARLLLDNPHVEGSYTDLVMSSSLTVRATTGRARESTAPAPGKR
;
A
#
# COMPACT_ATOMS: atom_id res chain seq x y z
N MET A 1 29.67 -20.98 -43.23
CA MET A 1 29.29 -19.80 -42.46
C MET A 1 30.18 -19.70 -41.26
N PRO A 2 30.90 -18.59 -40.99
CA PRO A 2 31.81 -18.51 -39.86
C PRO A 2 31.02 -18.43 -38.54
N THR A 3 31.35 -19.30 -37.59
CA THR A 3 30.87 -19.35 -36.24
C THR A 3 31.18 -18.02 -35.52
N LYS A 4 30.18 -17.22 -35.18
CA LYS A 4 30.34 -16.03 -34.34
C LYS A 4 30.93 -16.47 -32.99
N GLY A 5 32.23 -16.17 -32.76
CA GLY A 5 32.91 -16.50 -31.53
C GLY A 5 32.23 -15.84 -30.31
N LYS A 6 32.02 -16.61 -29.25
CA LYS A 6 31.46 -16.14 -27.97
C LYS A 6 32.21 -14.89 -27.50
N ILE A 7 31.47 -13.78 -27.29
CA ILE A 7 32.04 -12.53 -26.76
C ILE A 7 32.33 -12.74 -25.27
N SER A 8 33.52 -12.28 -24.83
CA SER A 8 33.93 -12.35 -23.42
C SER A 8 33.89 -10.98 -22.75
N GLN A 9 33.80 -10.95 -21.43
CA GLN A 9 33.87 -9.70 -20.64
C GLN A 9 35.13 -8.90 -20.94
N GLN A 10 36.25 -9.60 -21.22
CA GLN A 10 37.48 -8.97 -21.63
C GLN A 10 37.39 -8.25 -22.98
N LYS A 11 36.63 -8.82 -23.92
CA LYS A 11 36.41 -8.21 -25.24
C LYS A 11 35.48 -6.97 -25.13
N ILE A 12 34.46 -7.03 -24.26
CA ILE A 12 33.62 -5.89 -23.93
C ILE A 12 34.43 -4.76 -23.31
N ALA A 13 35.26 -5.09 -22.32
CA ALA A 13 36.16 -4.16 -21.62
C ALA A 13 37.08 -3.43 -22.63
N LYS A 14 37.73 -4.19 -23.53
CA LYS A 14 38.61 -3.66 -24.57
C LYS A 14 37.86 -2.75 -25.54
N SER A 15 36.61 -3.10 -25.94
CA SER A 15 35.81 -2.32 -26.90
C SER A 15 35.31 -0.99 -26.31
N LEU A 16 35.06 -0.96 -25.01
CA LEU A 16 34.52 0.23 -24.31
C LEU A 16 35.60 1.08 -23.62
N GLY A 17 36.90 0.63 -23.64
CA GLY A 17 37.97 1.30 -22.96
C GLY A 17 37.87 1.32 -21.44
N VAL A 18 37.29 0.25 -20.84
CA VAL A 18 37.11 0.12 -19.40
C VAL A 18 37.82 -1.14 -18.88
N SER A 19 37.97 -1.26 -17.55
CA SER A 19 38.56 -2.46 -16.96
C SER A 19 37.62 -3.66 -17.02
N GLN A 20 38.13 -4.89 -17.14
CA GLN A 20 37.33 -6.11 -17.08
C GLN A 20 36.62 -6.26 -15.74
N ALA A 21 37.24 -5.80 -14.63
CA ALA A 21 36.62 -5.79 -13.30
C ALA A 21 35.34 -4.91 -13.29
N LEU A 22 35.37 -3.73 -13.93
CA LEU A 22 34.25 -2.84 -14.04
C LEU A 22 33.11 -3.47 -14.89
N VAL A 23 33.44 -4.14 -15.99
CA VAL A 23 32.46 -4.89 -16.80
C VAL A 23 31.84 -6.02 -15.99
N SER A 24 32.66 -6.76 -15.21
CA SER A 24 32.17 -7.84 -14.35
C SER A 24 31.23 -7.31 -13.25
N LEU A 25 31.57 -6.20 -12.59
CA LEU A 25 30.70 -5.57 -11.59
C LEU A 25 29.38 -5.11 -12.20
N ALA A 26 29.42 -4.43 -13.35
CA ALA A 26 28.23 -3.96 -14.05
C ALA A 26 27.31 -5.13 -14.43
N LEU A 27 27.83 -6.18 -15.04
CA LEU A 27 27.06 -7.34 -15.52
C LEU A 27 26.58 -8.26 -14.39
N ASN A 28 27.12 -8.13 -13.17
CA ASN A 28 26.63 -8.80 -11.96
C ASN A 28 25.69 -7.94 -11.11
N GLY A 29 25.16 -6.83 -11.67
CA GLY A 29 24.15 -5.99 -11.05
C GLY A 29 24.64 -5.07 -9.92
N ARG A 30 25.96 -4.94 -9.72
CA ARG A 30 26.51 -3.98 -8.75
C ARG A 30 26.66 -2.60 -9.38
N HIS A 31 25.59 -1.81 -9.31
CA HIS A 31 25.54 -0.47 -9.92
C HIS A 31 25.94 0.66 -8.96
N ASP A 32 25.96 0.42 -7.64
CA ASP A 32 26.16 1.45 -6.61
C ASP A 32 27.56 2.10 -6.64
N THR A 33 28.53 1.43 -7.25
CA THR A 33 29.92 1.89 -7.37
C THR A 33 30.34 2.30 -8.79
N ILE A 34 29.39 2.31 -9.74
CA ILE A 34 29.66 2.57 -11.15
C ILE A 34 28.89 3.81 -11.59
N ASN A 35 29.58 4.72 -12.32
CA ASN A 35 28.90 5.86 -12.94
C ASN A 35 27.74 5.38 -13.83
N PRO A 36 26.52 5.93 -13.68
CA PRO A 36 25.31 5.48 -14.39
C PRO A 36 25.44 5.44 -15.91
N GLU A 37 26.16 6.40 -16.50
CA GLU A 37 26.41 6.48 -17.93
C GLU A 37 27.33 5.34 -18.39
N THR A 38 28.38 5.04 -17.61
CA THR A 38 29.30 3.93 -17.89
C THR A 38 28.61 2.58 -17.70
N TYR A 39 27.76 2.46 -16.68
CA TYR A 39 26.93 1.26 -16.45
C TYR A 39 26.02 0.99 -17.65
N LYS A 40 25.30 2.01 -18.12
CA LYS A 40 24.43 1.92 -19.30
C LYS A 40 25.20 1.52 -20.56
N ARG A 41 26.34 2.17 -20.83
CA ARG A 41 27.20 1.85 -21.99
C ARG A 41 27.67 0.38 -21.99
N ILE A 42 28.02 -0.17 -20.82
CA ILE A 42 28.44 -1.56 -20.70
C ILE A 42 27.27 -2.50 -21.04
N TRP A 43 26.08 -2.24 -20.52
CA TRP A 43 24.89 -3.03 -20.78
C TRP A 43 24.44 -2.94 -22.22
N ASP A 44 24.36 -1.76 -22.80
CA ASP A 44 23.95 -1.57 -24.20
C ASP A 44 24.90 -2.32 -25.16
N TYR A 45 26.19 -2.26 -24.91
CA TYR A 45 27.18 -2.98 -25.70
C TYR A 45 27.11 -4.50 -25.51
N ALA A 46 26.91 -4.99 -24.28
CA ALA A 46 26.79 -6.40 -23.97
C ALA A 46 25.57 -7.02 -24.70
N VAL A 47 24.41 -6.33 -24.63
CA VAL A 47 23.19 -6.74 -25.32
C VAL A 47 23.38 -6.71 -26.84
N ALA A 48 23.88 -5.61 -27.40
CA ALA A 48 24.08 -5.46 -28.85
C ALA A 48 25.08 -6.48 -29.42
N SER A 49 26.04 -6.92 -28.60
CA SER A 49 27.06 -7.89 -28.99
C SER A 49 26.70 -9.35 -28.70
N GLY A 50 25.54 -9.62 -28.10
CA GLY A 50 25.06 -10.97 -27.78
C GLY A 50 25.87 -11.66 -26.67
N TYR A 51 26.40 -10.89 -25.69
CA TYR A 51 27.12 -11.44 -24.55
C TYR A 51 26.14 -12.17 -23.60
N SER A 52 26.46 -13.42 -23.27
CA SER A 52 25.72 -14.22 -22.29
C SER A 52 26.64 -14.60 -21.11
N PRO A 53 26.32 -14.20 -19.85
CA PRO A 53 27.05 -14.64 -18.67
C PRO A 53 27.01 -16.17 -18.50
N LYS A 54 28.11 -16.77 -18.01
CA LYS A 54 28.12 -18.21 -17.68
C LYS A 54 27.05 -18.50 -16.61
N GLY A 55 26.05 -19.32 -16.98
CA GLY A 55 24.94 -19.71 -16.09
C GLY A 55 23.60 -19.07 -16.43
N MET A 56 23.55 -18.05 -17.28
CA MET A 56 22.32 -17.51 -17.84
C MET A 56 22.15 -17.99 -19.27
N ASN A 57 21.17 -18.82 -19.53
CA ASN A 57 20.78 -19.23 -20.88
C ASN A 57 19.95 -18.10 -21.52
N LEU A 58 20.64 -17.07 -22.04
CA LEU A 58 20.00 -15.98 -22.83
C LEU A 58 19.31 -16.54 -24.09
N ASP A 59 19.73 -17.69 -24.58
CA ASP A 59 19.08 -18.37 -25.72
C ASP A 59 17.68 -18.90 -25.35
N GLN A 60 17.40 -19.22 -24.08
CA GLN A 60 16.05 -19.49 -23.60
C GLN A 60 15.21 -18.22 -23.39
N VAL A 61 15.86 -17.11 -23.07
CA VAL A 61 15.18 -15.79 -22.92
C VAL A 61 14.90 -15.15 -24.29
N MET A 62 15.75 -15.43 -25.30
CA MET A 62 15.60 -14.87 -26.66
C MET A 62 14.86 -15.79 -27.63
N ALA A 63 14.71 -17.06 -27.33
CA ALA A 63 14.04 -18.05 -28.19
C ALA A 63 12.54 -18.20 -27.88
N GLY A 64 11.79 -17.11 -27.82
CA GLY A 64 10.37 -17.17 -28.14
C GLY A 64 9.33 -17.15 -27.04
N ALA A 65 9.63 -17.04 -25.76
CA ALA A 65 8.62 -16.66 -24.76
C ALA A 65 8.96 -15.28 -24.22
N ARG A 66 8.36 -14.23 -24.79
CA ARG A 66 8.34 -12.92 -24.12
C ARG A 66 7.75 -13.14 -22.74
N PRO A 67 8.38 -12.59 -21.65
CA PRO A 67 7.83 -12.77 -20.31
C PRO A 67 6.39 -12.25 -20.31
N LYS A 68 5.48 -13.09 -19.87
CA LYS A 68 4.09 -12.70 -19.66
C LYS A 68 4.06 -11.57 -18.63
N GLN A 69 3.26 -10.56 -18.86
CA GLN A 69 3.22 -9.36 -18.05
C GLN A 69 1.87 -9.16 -17.39
N VAL A 70 1.89 -8.58 -16.20
CA VAL A 70 0.71 -8.05 -15.52
C VAL A 70 0.96 -6.57 -15.26
N GLY A 71 0.07 -5.74 -15.79
CA GLY A 71 0.11 -4.30 -15.55
C GLY A 71 -0.40 -3.94 -14.16
N PHE A 72 0.14 -2.89 -13.54
CA PHE A 72 -0.52 -2.29 -12.39
C PHE A 72 -0.59 -0.77 -12.51
N ILE A 73 -1.69 -0.22 -11.96
CA ILE A 73 -2.02 1.20 -12.02
C ILE A 73 -2.31 1.67 -10.60
N LEU A 74 -1.77 2.83 -10.23
CA LEU A 74 -2.08 3.47 -8.95
C LEU A 74 -3.21 4.48 -9.10
N ARG A 75 -4.05 4.56 -8.07
CA ARG A 75 -4.97 5.69 -7.95
C ARG A 75 -4.22 7.02 -7.86
N ALA A 76 -4.77 8.10 -8.40
CA ALA A 76 -4.26 9.45 -8.19
C ALA A 76 -4.64 9.98 -6.78
N PRO A 77 -3.81 10.80 -6.13
CA PRO A 77 -2.46 11.25 -6.49
C PRO A 77 -1.33 10.46 -5.80
N LEU A 78 -1.44 9.14 -5.67
CA LEU A 78 -0.43 8.32 -4.96
C LEU A 78 0.91 8.28 -5.71
N LYS A 79 2.01 8.19 -4.93
CA LYS A 79 3.38 8.07 -5.43
C LYS A 79 4.08 6.88 -4.80
N LEU A 80 4.64 5.96 -5.62
CA LEU A 80 5.27 4.72 -5.16
C LEU A 80 6.55 4.92 -4.34
N TYR A 81 7.27 6.01 -4.54
CA TYR A 81 8.56 6.24 -3.87
C TYR A 81 8.45 6.60 -2.38
N ASN A 82 7.26 6.66 -1.82
CA ASN A 82 7.05 6.73 -0.38
C ASN A 82 7.10 5.31 0.19
N ALA A 83 8.29 4.85 0.61
CA ALA A 83 8.52 3.49 1.13
C ALA A 83 7.61 3.09 2.32
N SER A 84 7.00 4.06 2.99
CA SER A 84 6.03 3.87 4.08
C SER A 84 4.59 3.73 3.58
N ASN A 85 4.35 3.75 2.28
CA ASN A 85 3.01 3.72 1.72
C ASN A 85 2.47 2.28 1.71
N PHE A 86 1.24 2.10 2.16
CA PHE A 86 0.52 0.83 2.12
C PHE A 86 0.57 0.15 0.73
N PHE A 87 0.40 0.90 -0.34
CA PHE A 87 0.41 0.34 -1.69
C PHE A 87 1.79 -0.09 -2.18
N SER A 88 2.89 0.40 -1.60
CA SER A 88 4.23 -0.13 -1.89
C SER A 88 4.39 -1.56 -1.37
N HIS A 89 3.83 -1.87 -0.21
CA HIS A 89 3.80 -3.22 0.33
C HIS A 89 2.90 -4.14 -0.50
N VAL A 90 1.71 -3.68 -0.90
CA VAL A 90 0.81 -4.44 -1.79
C VAL A 90 1.52 -4.74 -3.12
N GLN A 91 2.20 -3.75 -3.70
CA GLN A 91 2.94 -3.91 -4.95
C GLN A 91 4.10 -4.90 -4.79
N HIS A 92 4.78 -4.92 -3.63
CA HIS A 92 5.82 -5.90 -3.35
C HIS A 92 5.27 -7.33 -3.34
N GLY A 93 4.19 -7.60 -2.61
CA GLY A 93 3.53 -8.90 -2.59
C GLY A 93 3.01 -9.33 -3.96
N LEU A 94 2.45 -8.40 -4.73
CA LEU A 94 2.03 -8.61 -6.11
C LEU A 94 3.22 -9.04 -6.99
N HIS A 95 4.34 -8.31 -6.90
CA HIS A 95 5.55 -8.60 -7.67
C HIS A 95 6.11 -9.99 -7.37
N VAL A 96 6.30 -10.32 -6.09
CA VAL A 96 6.84 -11.62 -5.66
C VAL A 96 5.96 -12.78 -6.14
N ALA A 97 4.63 -12.65 -6.02
CA ALA A 97 3.70 -13.70 -6.43
C ALA A 97 3.64 -13.88 -7.95
N LEU A 98 3.78 -12.80 -8.71
CA LEU A 98 3.84 -12.85 -10.17
C LEU A 98 5.16 -13.47 -10.65
N GLU A 99 6.31 -13.06 -10.07
CA GLU A 99 7.62 -13.59 -10.40
C GLU A 99 7.71 -15.10 -10.16
N ALA A 100 7.17 -15.60 -9.05
CA ALA A 100 7.09 -17.03 -8.73
C ALA A 100 6.32 -17.85 -9.77
N ARG A 101 5.48 -17.20 -10.61
CA ARG A 101 4.71 -17.81 -11.68
C ARG A 101 5.24 -17.51 -13.10
N GLY A 102 6.43 -16.89 -13.18
CA GLY A 102 7.06 -16.52 -14.46
C GLY A 102 6.46 -15.27 -15.13
N PHE A 103 5.73 -14.44 -14.38
CA PHE A 103 5.19 -13.17 -14.85
C PHE A 103 6.04 -12.01 -14.36
N THR A 104 6.06 -10.92 -15.12
CA THR A 104 6.68 -9.66 -14.73
C THR A 104 5.59 -8.62 -14.40
N SER A 105 5.69 -7.96 -13.25
CA SER A 105 4.84 -6.81 -12.93
C SER A 105 5.35 -5.54 -13.62
N VAL A 106 4.46 -4.80 -14.28
CA VAL A 106 4.80 -3.58 -15.02
C VAL A 106 3.98 -2.41 -14.51
N PHE A 107 4.66 -1.37 -14.02
CA PHE A 107 3.98 -0.12 -13.67
C PHE A 107 3.54 0.62 -14.92
N LEU A 108 2.24 0.76 -15.13
CA LEU A 108 1.68 1.45 -16.29
C LEU A 108 1.56 2.97 -16.06
N GLY A 109 1.40 3.39 -14.80
CA GLY A 109 1.26 4.78 -14.41
C GLY A 109 0.25 5.00 -13.29
N THR A 110 -0.08 6.27 -13.06
CA THR A 110 -1.16 6.69 -12.16
C THR A 110 -2.38 7.12 -12.98
N GLU A 111 -3.56 7.03 -12.39
CA GLU A 111 -4.82 7.38 -13.05
C GLU A 111 -4.78 8.75 -13.75
N ASP A 112 -4.22 9.76 -13.10
CA ASP A 112 -4.11 11.14 -13.60
C ASP A 112 -3.12 11.31 -14.77
N ASN A 113 -2.18 10.37 -14.94
CA ASN A 113 -1.16 10.37 -15.98
C ASN A 113 -1.49 9.47 -17.18
N LEU A 114 -2.59 8.72 -17.12
CA LEU A 114 -3.00 7.76 -18.14
C LEU A 114 -4.21 8.28 -18.92
N THR A 115 -3.96 9.00 -20.02
CA THR A 115 -5.03 9.27 -20.99
C THR A 115 -5.46 7.99 -21.70
N GLY A 116 -6.66 7.96 -22.28
CA GLY A 116 -7.15 6.77 -23.01
C GLY A 116 -6.22 6.31 -24.11
N GLU A 117 -5.62 7.23 -24.89
CA GLU A 117 -4.66 6.90 -25.95
C GLU A 117 -3.36 6.31 -25.40
N LYS A 118 -2.81 6.90 -24.33
CA LYS A 118 -1.59 6.41 -23.67
C LYS A 118 -1.81 5.03 -23.06
N LEU A 119 -2.95 4.82 -22.40
CA LEU A 119 -3.34 3.53 -21.86
C LEU A 119 -3.47 2.47 -22.96
N ALA A 120 -4.18 2.79 -24.05
CA ALA A 120 -4.30 1.93 -25.22
C ALA A 120 -2.94 1.60 -25.85
N HIS A 121 -2.04 2.56 -25.93
CA HIS A 121 -0.68 2.35 -26.44
C HIS A 121 0.11 1.41 -25.53
N LEU A 122 0.11 1.67 -24.21
CA LEU A 122 0.84 0.84 -23.24
C LEU A 122 0.35 -0.60 -23.22
N LEU A 123 -0.97 -0.84 -23.24
CA LEU A 123 -1.54 -2.19 -23.24
C LEU A 123 -1.31 -2.94 -24.55
N ARG A 124 -1.24 -2.24 -25.70
CA ARG A 124 -0.86 -2.85 -26.99
C ARG A 124 0.62 -3.15 -27.09
N THR A 125 1.48 -2.27 -26.59
CA THR A 125 2.95 -2.43 -26.62
C THR A 125 3.46 -3.39 -25.55
N ALA A 126 2.75 -3.54 -24.43
CA ALA A 126 2.95 -4.61 -23.47
C ALA A 126 2.45 -5.94 -24.08
N HIS A 127 3.12 -6.42 -25.11
CA HIS A 127 2.77 -7.69 -25.76
C HIS A 127 2.68 -8.83 -24.73
N GLY A 128 1.46 -9.35 -24.47
CA GLY A 128 1.23 -10.40 -23.48
C GLY A 128 0.87 -9.86 -22.09
N CYS A 129 0.28 -8.66 -21.97
CA CYS A 129 -0.33 -8.22 -20.72
C CYS A 129 -1.58 -9.06 -20.44
N GLU A 130 -1.49 -9.97 -19.48
CA GLU A 130 -2.56 -10.92 -19.13
C GLU A 130 -3.70 -10.25 -18.34
N GLY A 131 -3.46 -9.07 -17.77
CA GLY A 131 -4.45 -8.28 -17.04
C GLY A 131 -3.85 -7.12 -16.29
N VAL A 132 -4.69 -6.40 -15.54
CA VAL A 132 -4.31 -5.18 -14.82
C VAL A 132 -4.76 -5.24 -13.37
N VAL A 133 -3.87 -4.89 -12.45
CA VAL A 133 -4.17 -4.69 -11.03
C VAL A 133 -4.27 -3.20 -10.72
N LEU A 134 -5.41 -2.78 -10.17
CA LEU A 134 -5.65 -1.42 -9.70
C LEU A 134 -5.28 -1.33 -8.22
N LEU A 135 -4.33 -0.49 -7.86
CA LEU A 135 -3.94 -0.24 -6.48
C LEU A 135 -4.67 1.00 -5.94
N GLY A 136 -5.77 0.76 -5.26
CA GLY A 136 -6.70 1.75 -4.74
C GLY A 136 -7.84 2.10 -5.69
N GLN A 137 -8.75 2.95 -5.19
CA GLN A 137 -9.95 3.34 -5.91
C GLN A 137 -9.63 4.35 -7.02
N VAL A 138 -9.93 3.99 -8.25
CA VAL A 138 -9.93 4.87 -9.42
C VAL A 138 -11.34 5.39 -9.71
N SER A 139 -11.46 6.42 -10.54
CA SER A 139 -12.77 6.93 -10.99
C SER A 139 -13.49 5.91 -11.88
N ARG A 140 -14.82 5.95 -11.85
CA ARG A 140 -15.63 5.08 -12.72
C ARG A 140 -15.38 5.33 -14.21
N ALA A 141 -15.12 6.58 -14.59
CA ALA A 141 -14.81 6.95 -15.98
C ALA A 141 -13.47 6.32 -16.43
N PHE A 142 -12.44 6.37 -15.58
CA PHE A 142 -11.16 5.71 -15.87
C PHE A 142 -11.31 4.19 -15.98
N LEU A 143 -12.04 3.56 -15.05
CA LEU A 143 -12.29 2.12 -15.08
C LEU A 143 -13.04 1.70 -16.35
N GLN A 144 -14.02 2.48 -16.79
CA GLN A 144 -14.72 2.24 -18.05
C GLN A 144 -13.77 2.30 -19.25
N THR A 145 -12.88 3.30 -19.29
CA THR A 145 -11.85 3.42 -20.32
C THR A 145 -10.90 2.21 -20.31
N LEU A 146 -10.46 1.77 -19.13
CA LEU A 146 -9.60 0.59 -18.98
C LEU A 146 -10.28 -0.68 -19.50
N ARG A 147 -11.56 -0.87 -19.18
CA ARG A 147 -12.35 -2.03 -19.63
C ARG A 147 -12.51 -2.15 -21.15
N ASN A 148 -12.39 -1.06 -21.89
CA ASN A 148 -12.37 -1.11 -23.36
C ASN A 148 -11.10 -1.79 -23.91
N HIS A 149 -10.07 -1.99 -23.07
CA HIS A 149 -8.78 -2.55 -23.48
C HIS A 149 -8.45 -3.89 -22.81
N THR A 150 -8.96 -4.14 -21.60
CA THR A 150 -8.82 -5.42 -20.89
C THR A 150 -10.01 -5.65 -19.99
N GLN A 151 -10.46 -6.91 -19.92
CA GLN A 151 -11.54 -7.32 -19.01
C GLN A 151 -10.98 -8.01 -17.76
N ASN A 152 -9.72 -8.47 -17.80
CA ASN A 152 -9.08 -9.13 -16.67
C ASN A 152 -8.48 -8.06 -15.73
N ILE A 153 -9.29 -7.61 -14.75
CA ILE A 153 -8.97 -6.53 -13.83
C ILE A 153 -9.22 -7.00 -12.40
N VAL A 154 -8.26 -6.72 -11.51
CA VAL A 154 -8.40 -6.90 -10.06
C VAL A 154 -8.16 -5.58 -9.36
N ALA A 155 -9.11 -5.11 -8.55
CA ALA A 155 -8.95 -3.92 -7.71
C ALA A 155 -8.49 -4.32 -6.30
N VAL A 156 -7.46 -3.67 -5.76
CA VAL A 156 -6.98 -3.88 -4.39
C VAL A 156 -7.34 -2.68 -3.53
N SER A 157 -7.95 -2.93 -2.37
CA SER A 157 -8.44 -1.90 -1.44
C SER A 157 -9.45 -0.93 -2.08
N ALA A 158 -10.17 -1.42 -3.05
CA ALA A 158 -11.33 -0.79 -3.70
C ALA A 158 -12.26 -1.90 -4.18
N CYS A 159 -13.55 -1.59 -4.36
CA CYS A 159 -14.54 -2.52 -4.85
C CYS A 159 -15.40 -1.84 -5.92
N PHE A 160 -15.61 -2.55 -7.02
CA PHE A 160 -16.49 -2.14 -8.12
C PHE A 160 -17.44 -3.29 -8.46
N PRO A 161 -18.51 -3.47 -7.68
CA PRO A 161 -19.40 -4.62 -7.78
C PRO A 161 -19.94 -4.82 -9.20
N GLY A 162 -19.84 -6.05 -9.70
CA GLY A 162 -20.30 -6.39 -11.05
C GLY A 162 -19.44 -5.83 -12.20
N VAL A 163 -18.24 -5.31 -11.90
CA VAL A 163 -17.37 -4.66 -12.90
C VAL A 163 -16.00 -5.33 -13.02
N CYS A 164 -15.37 -5.67 -11.91
CA CYS A 164 -14.09 -6.38 -11.86
C CYS A 164 -13.93 -7.13 -10.54
N HIS A 165 -12.95 -8.03 -10.46
CA HIS A 165 -12.60 -8.69 -9.20
C HIS A 165 -12.05 -7.69 -8.19
N SER A 166 -12.18 -8.01 -6.89
CA SER A 166 -11.58 -7.20 -5.83
C SER A 166 -10.89 -8.02 -4.74
N VAL A 167 -9.87 -7.41 -4.13
CA VAL A 167 -9.19 -7.92 -2.92
C VAL A 167 -9.18 -6.82 -1.88
N GLN A 168 -9.73 -7.09 -0.70
CA GLN A 168 -9.95 -6.11 0.34
C GLN A 168 -9.51 -6.63 1.71
N SER A 169 -9.15 -5.72 2.63
CA SER A 169 -9.05 -6.02 4.06
C SER A 169 -10.45 -6.11 4.67
N ASN A 170 -10.61 -6.96 5.68
CA ASN A 170 -11.81 -6.96 6.51
C ASN A 170 -11.76 -5.77 7.48
N GLU A 171 -12.24 -4.61 7.03
CA GLU A 171 -12.21 -3.38 7.82
C GLU A 171 -13.10 -3.47 9.07
N GLN A 172 -14.21 -4.22 9.00
CA GLN A 172 -15.07 -4.46 10.16
C GLN A 172 -14.34 -5.25 11.24
N GLN A 173 -13.61 -6.30 10.86
CA GLN A 173 -12.77 -7.06 11.80
C GLN A 173 -11.65 -6.20 12.37
N SER A 174 -10.98 -5.38 11.55
CA SER A 174 -9.91 -4.47 12.02
C SER A 174 -10.40 -3.53 13.12
N LEU A 175 -11.52 -2.86 12.87
CA LEU A 175 -12.11 -1.91 13.82
C LEU A 175 -12.65 -2.62 15.07
N GLY A 176 -13.26 -3.80 14.92
CA GLY A 176 -13.70 -4.63 16.04
C GLY A 176 -12.54 -5.05 16.96
N LEU A 177 -11.41 -5.49 16.38
CA LEU A 177 -10.20 -5.84 17.13
C LEU A 177 -9.63 -4.65 17.90
N LEU A 178 -9.51 -3.48 17.27
CA LEU A 178 -9.04 -2.25 17.90
C LEU A 178 -9.99 -1.80 19.02
N MET A 179 -11.29 -1.83 18.76
CA MET A 179 -12.31 -1.45 19.74
C MET A 179 -12.25 -2.35 20.97
N THR A 180 -12.26 -3.66 20.78
CA THR A 180 -12.15 -4.66 21.87
C THR A 180 -10.88 -4.45 22.67
N HIS A 181 -9.74 -4.21 22.01
CA HIS A 181 -8.47 -3.91 22.68
C HIS A 181 -8.55 -2.66 23.55
N LEU A 182 -9.04 -1.54 23.00
CA LEU A 182 -9.17 -0.29 23.78
C LEU A 182 -10.15 -0.43 24.95
N ILE A 183 -11.25 -1.16 24.77
CA ILE A 183 -12.21 -1.44 25.83
C ILE A 183 -11.58 -2.28 26.95
N SER A 184 -10.75 -3.27 26.60
CA SER A 184 -10.02 -4.09 27.60
C SER A 184 -9.05 -3.28 28.44
N LEU A 185 -8.54 -2.16 27.91
CA LEU A 185 -7.71 -1.17 28.60
C LEU A 185 -8.53 -0.16 29.44
N GLY A 186 -9.85 -0.26 29.44
CA GLY A 186 -10.75 0.60 30.20
C GLY A 186 -11.27 1.82 29.44
N HIS A 187 -10.92 2.02 28.19
CA HIS A 187 -11.45 3.14 27.39
C HIS A 187 -12.94 3.00 27.14
N ARG A 188 -13.69 4.08 27.32
CA ARG A 188 -15.13 4.18 27.06
C ARG A 188 -15.49 5.39 26.21
N ARG A 189 -14.61 6.36 26.11
CA ARG A 189 -14.70 7.54 25.27
C ARG A 189 -13.63 7.44 24.19
N ILE A 190 -14.04 7.07 22.97
CA ILE A 190 -13.15 6.80 21.85
C ILE A 190 -13.55 7.70 20.68
N GLY A 191 -12.60 8.47 20.17
CA GLY A 191 -12.78 9.36 19.03
C GLY A 191 -12.25 8.73 17.72
N TRP A 192 -12.49 9.43 16.62
CA TRP A 192 -12.09 9.04 15.29
C TRP A 192 -11.31 10.15 14.57
N LEU A 193 -10.14 9.80 14.01
CA LEU A 193 -9.39 10.67 13.11
C LEU A 193 -9.37 10.06 11.72
N GLY A 194 -10.28 10.51 10.86
CA GLY A 194 -10.51 10.01 9.52
C GLY A 194 -9.75 10.77 8.44
N GLY A 195 -9.54 10.12 7.31
CA GLY A 195 -8.90 10.71 6.13
C GLY A 195 -9.43 10.14 4.83
N ASN A 196 -9.04 10.74 3.70
CA ASN A 196 -9.51 10.38 2.36
C ASN A 196 -11.06 10.40 2.27
N ARG A 197 -11.67 11.49 2.70
CA ARG A 197 -13.13 11.68 2.70
C ARG A 197 -13.75 11.27 1.36
N GLY A 198 -14.87 10.56 1.40
CA GLY A 198 -15.62 10.12 0.23
C GLY A 198 -15.00 8.97 -0.56
N MET A 199 -13.84 8.47 -0.16
CA MET A 199 -13.27 7.26 -0.76
C MET A 199 -13.90 6.00 -0.15
N PHE A 200 -14.06 4.95 -0.96
CA PHE A 200 -14.63 3.67 -0.54
C PHE A 200 -14.03 3.15 0.78
N ARG A 201 -12.72 3.16 0.90
CA ARG A 201 -12.02 2.67 2.11
C ARG A 201 -12.29 3.54 3.34
N HIS A 202 -12.50 4.86 3.16
CA HIS A 202 -12.93 5.73 4.25
C HIS A 202 -14.30 5.34 4.77
N GLU A 203 -15.27 5.18 3.85
CA GLU A 203 -16.64 4.83 4.21
C GLU A 203 -16.71 3.47 4.92
N GLN A 204 -15.95 2.48 4.45
CA GLN A 204 -15.86 1.16 5.09
C GLN A 204 -15.30 1.26 6.53
N ARG A 205 -14.20 1.97 6.72
CA ARG A 205 -13.56 2.12 8.04
C ARG A 205 -14.41 2.93 9.00
N PHE A 206 -14.94 4.05 8.55
CA PHE A 206 -15.79 4.90 9.40
C PHE A 206 -17.12 4.22 9.74
N GLY A 207 -17.73 3.52 8.79
CA GLY A 207 -18.91 2.69 9.04
C GLY A 207 -18.64 1.60 10.06
N ALA A 208 -17.51 0.87 9.92
CA ALA A 208 -17.09 -0.16 10.87
C ALA A 208 -16.78 0.40 12.28
N PHE A 209 -16.19 1.59 12.37
CA PHE A 209 -15.97 2.29 13.65
C PHE A 209 -17.29 2.60 14.35
N ARG A 210 -18.25 3.17 13.64
CA ARG A 210 -19.58 3.48 14.18
C ARG A 210 -20.31 2.23 14.63
N GLN A 211 -20.25 1.16 13.83
CA GLN A 211 -20.86 -0.12 14.18
C GLN A 211 -20.20 -0.71 15.45
N ALA A 212 -18.87 -0.67 15.54
CA ALA A 212 -18.17 -1.17 16.73
C ALA A 212 -18.53 -0.37 18.01
N LEU A 213 -18.72 0.95 17.93
CA LEU A 213 -19.25 1.72 19.06
C LEU A 213 -20.63 1.24 19.48
N GLN A 214 -21.53 1.01 18.53
CA GLN A 214 -22.89 0.54 18.80
C GLN A 214 -22.90 -0.87 19.41
N ASP A 215 -22.13 -1.81 18.86
CA ASP A 215 -22.04 -3.19 19.31
C ASP A 215 -21.55 -3.29 20.77
N HIS A 216 -20.71 -2.35 21.20
CA HIS A 216 -20.20 -2.28 22.56
C HIS A 216 -20.95 -1.31 23.50
N GLY A 217 -22.05 -0.69 23.03
CA GLY A 217 -22.83 0.26 23.82
C GLY A 217 -22.06 1.51 24.22
N LEU A 218 -21.08 1.94 23.41
CA LEU A 218 -20.27 3.13 23.68
C LEU A 218 -20.93 4.40 23.11
N PRO A 219 -20.69 5.58 23.74
CA PRO A 219 -21.27 6.82 23.26
C PRO A 219 -20.68 7.24 21.90
N ALA A 220 -21.55 7.69 21.00
CA ALA A 220 -21.17 8.32 19.75
C ALA A 220 -20.76 9.77 19.97
N LEU A 221 -19.49 10.03 20.23
CA LEU A 221 -18.94 11.35 20.52
C LEU A 221 -18.61 12.10 19.23
N GLU A 222 -19.63 12.50 18.46
CA GLU A 222 -19.51 13.08 17.11
C GLU A 222 -18.63 14.33 17.05
N ALA A 223 -18.60 15.13 18.12
CA ALA A 223 -17.73 16.30 18.22
C ALA A 223 -16.21 15.96 18.08
N TYR A 224 -15.85 14.69 18.26
CA TYR A 224 -14.48 14.17 18.16
C TYR A 224 -14.31 13.22 16.96
N TRP A 225 -15.19 13.31 15.98
CA TRP A 225 -15.04 12.65 14.71
C TRP A 225 -14.50 13.64 13.67
N ASN A 226 -13.20 13.68 13.56
CA ASN A 226 -12.50 14.55 12.62
C ASN A 226 -12.22 13.80 11.32
N VAL A 227 -12.60 14.36 10.18
CA VAL A 227 -12.42 13.72 8.86
C VAL A 227 -11.79 14.71 7.89
N GLN A 228 -10.59 14.36 7.42
CA GLN A 228 -9.78 15.15 6.50
C GLN A 228 -9.96 14.69 5.04
N GLU A 229 -9.68 15.58 4.08
CA GLU A 229 -9.76 15.28 2.64
C GLU A 229 -8.66 14.30 2.19
N GLY A 230 -7.44 14.44 2.71
CA GLY A 230 -6.32 13.53 2.49
C GLY A 230 -6.14 12.53 3.62
N GLY A 231 -5.10 11.70 3.51
CA GLY A 231 -4.82 10.63 4.49
C GLY A 231 -3.33 10.46 4.77
N ASP A 232 -2.55 11.55 4.83
CA ASP A 232 -1.11 11.53 5.09
C ASP A 232 -0.79 12.16 6.47
N ARG A 233 0.49 12.29 6.79
CA ARG A 233 0.99 12.86 8.05
C ARG A 233 0.49 14.30 8.29
N VAL A 234 0.37 15.09 7.24
CA VAL A 234 -0.11 16.48 7.32
C VAL A 234 -1.54 16.53 7.83
N GLU A 235 -2.42 15.71 7.28
CA GLU A 235 -3.83 15.62 7.68
C GLU A 235 -3.96 15.04 9.10
N GLY A 236 -3.12 14.07 9.46
CA GLY A 236 -3.05 13.55 10.81
C GLY A 236 -2.64 14.63 11.84
N ALA A 237 -1.64 15.43 11.51
CA ALA A 237 -1.22 16.57 12.33
C ALA A 237 -2.30 17.65 12.44
N GLN A 238 -3.02 17.93 11.35
CA GLN A 238 -4.13 18.86 11.35
C GLN A 238 -5.28 18.36 12.23
N ALA A 239 -5.69 17.10 12.05
CA ALA A 239 -6.74 16.48 12.85
C ALA A 239 -6.41 16.52 14.35
N ALA A 240 -5.16 16.24 14.75
CA ALA A 240 -4.71 16.33 16.12
C ALA A 240 -4.81 17.77 16.68
N ARG A 241 -4.38 18.77 15.92
CA ARG A 241 -4.53 20.18 16.35
C ARG A 241 -5.98 20.59 16.52
N GLU A 242 -6.88 20.12 15.68
CA GLU A 242 -8.31 20.44 15.74
C GLU A 242 -8.97 19.80 16.96
N ILE A 243 -8.72 18.53 17.25
CA ILE A 243 -9.30 17.89 18.44
C ILE A 243 -8.73 18.45 19.74
N LEU A 244 -7.46 18.86 19.79
CA LEU A 244 -6.85 19.43 21.00
C LEU A 244 -7.48 20.75 21.43
N ARG A 245 -8.16 21.47 20.54
CA ARG A 245 -8.96 22.66 20.90
C ARG A 245 -10.14 22.33 21.85
N LEU A 246 -10.52 21.06 21.89
CA LEU A 246 -11.63 20.55 22.69
C LEU A 246 -11.14 19.79 23.93
N ARG A 247 -9.83 19.77 24.22
CA ARG A 247 -9.22 18.91 25.25
C ARG A 247 -9.73 19.12 26.66
N ASP A 248 -10.18 20.36 26.96
CA ASP A 248 -10.63 20.74 28.30
C ASP A 248 -12.10 20.36 28.56
N ARG A 249 -12.78 19.79 27.60
CA ARG A 249 -14.16 19.30 27.74
C ARG A 249 -14.19 18.04 28.61
N PRO A 250 -15.18 17.87 29.48
CA PRO A 250 -15.28 16.72 30.39
C PRO A 250 -15.52 15.38 29.64
N ASP A 251 -16.07 15.46 28.45
CA ASP A 251 -16.34 14.31 27.57
C ASP A 251 -15.20 13.98 26.59
N PHE A 252 -14.04 14.66 26.71
CA PHE A 252 -12.90 14.44 25.82
C PHE A 252 -12.50 12.96 25.78
N PRO A 253 -12.26 12.37 24.59
CA PRO A 253 -11.86 10.99 24.45
C PRO A 253 -10.55 10.65 25.18
N THR A 254 -10.47 9.44 25.68
CA THR A 254 -9.22 8.89 26.26
C THR A 254 -8.42 8.07 25.27
N ALA A 255 -9.01 7.79 24.10
CA ALA A 255 -8.37 7.11 22.99
C ALA A 255 -8.91 7.61 21.65
N PHE A 256 -8.08 7.53 20.62
CA PHE A 256 -8.48 7.73 19.23
C PHE A 256 -8.10 6.53 18.36
N ILE A 257 -9.02 6.14 17.48
CA ILE A 257 -8.71 5.25 16.35
C ILE A 257 -8.50 6.15 15.13
N VAL A 258 -7.38 5.93 14.42
CA VAL A 258 -6.93 6.76 13.31
C VAL A 258 -7.05 5.96 12.01
N TYR A 259 -7.47 6.62 10.95
CA TYR A 259 -7.75 6.07 9.65
C TYR A 259 -6.62 5.19 9.07
N ASN A 260 -5.36 5.62 9.19
CA ASN A 260 -4.19 4.85 8.74
C ASN A 260 -2.92 5.22 9.53
N GLY A 261 -1.82 4.49 9.28
CA GLY A 261 -0.55 4.67 9.97
C GLY A 261 0.12 6.01 9.72
N LEU A 262 0.04 6.55 8.51
CA LEU A 262 0.64 7.86 8.19
C LEU A 262 -0.05 8.98 8.95
N MET A 263 -1.39 9.01 8.96
CA MET A 263 -2.15 9.96 9.78
C MET A 263 -1.87 9.79 11.27
N ALA A 264 -1.82 8.53 11.76
CA ALA A 264 -1.52 8.26 13.16
C ALA A 264 -0.14 8.81 13.55
N ARG A 265 0.87 8.63 12.71
CA ARG A 265 2.19 9.21 12.94
C ARG A 265 2.17 10.73 12.98
N GLY A 266 1.48 11.38 12.04
CA GLY A 266 1.30 12.84 12.04
C GLY A 266 0.57 13.35 13.29
N ALA A 267 -0.48 12.64 13.72
CA ALA A 267 -1.23 12.95 14.93
C ALA A 267 -0.37 12.79 16.19
N ILE A 268 0.33 11.66 16.35
CA ILE A 268 1.20 11.39 17.51
C ILE A 268 2.30 12.43 17.62
N ASN A 269 2.99 12.77 16.53
CA ASN A 269 4.03 13.79 16.55
C ASN A 269 3.48 15.15 17.01
N THR A 270 2.27 15.51 16.57
CA THR A 270 1.61 16.75 17.00
C THR A 270 1.20 16.69 18.48
N LEU A 271 0.66 15.56 18.95
CA LEU A 271 0.30 15.38 20.35
C LEU A 271 1.54 15.56 21.26
N LEU A 272 2.65 14.90 20.92
CA LEU A 272 3.91 15.02 21.67
C LEU A 272 4.45 16.45 21.67
N GLN A 273 4.42 17.17 20.55
CA GLN A 273 4.78 18.60 20.48
C GLN A 273 3.91 19.48 21.36
N GLN A 274 2.65 19.11 21.59
CA GLN A 274 1.70 19.78 22.48
C GLN A 274 1.72 19.23 23.91
N GLN A 275 2.78 18.49 24.27
CA GLN A 275 3.00 17.91 25.60
C GLN A 275 1.91 16.92 26.04
N VAL A 276 1.24 16.28 25.09
CA VAL A 276 0.31 15.18 25.33
C VAL A 276 1.07 13.87 25.16
N VAL A 277 1.27 13.14 26.24
CA VAL A 277 2.05 11.91 26.27
C VAL A 277 1.21 10.73 25.76
N VAL A 278 1.68 10.08 24.72
CA VAL A 278 1.09 8.85 24.18
C VAL A 278 1.89 7.64 24.69
N PRO A 279 1.29 6.67 25.38
CA PRO A 279 -0.16 6.48 25.62
C PRO A 279 -0.66 7.07 26.96
N ALA A 280 0.19 7.65 27.81
CA ALA A 280 -0.16 7.97 29.19
C ALA A 280 -1.30 8.98 29.33
N ASP A 281 -1.38 9.98 28.47
CA ASP A 281 -2.47 10.96 28.44
C ASP A 281 -3.58 10.55 27.48
N LEU A 282 -3.21 9.97 26.36
CA LEU A 282 -4.12 9.65 25.26
C LEU A 282 -3.62 8.43 24.50
N SER A 283 -4.43 7.39 24.41
CA SER A 283 -4.13 6.22 23.57
C SER A 283 -4.43 6.51 22.11
N VAL A 284 -3.56 6.02 21.21
CA VAL A 284 -3.74 6.13 19.76
C VAL A 284 -3.56 4.76 19.13
N ALA A 285 -4.55 4.33 18.36
CA ALA A 285 -4.49 3.10 17.56
C ALA A 285 -4.82 3.40 16.10
N ALA A 286 -4.35 2.61 15.16
CA ALA A 286 -4.59 2.87 13.74
C ALA A 286 -4.97 1.64 12.94
N VAL A 287 -5.68 1.86 11.83
CA VAL A 287 -6.04 0.79 10.89
C VAL A 287 -4.99 0.74 9.78
N ASP A 288 -3.93 -0.03 9.99
CA ASP A 288 -2.87 -0.24 9.01
C ASP A 288 -1.94 -1.39 9.43
N ALA A 289 -1.06 -1.84 8.50
CA ALA A 289 0.01 -2.79 8.76
C ALA A 289 1.23 -2.45 7.88
N THR A 290 1.75 -1.23 8.03
CA THR A 290 2.91 -0.74 7.28
C THR A 290 4.11 -0.52 8.19
N ARG A 291 5.31 -0.46 7.63
CA ARG A 291 6.55 -0.26 8.40
C ARG A 291 6.54 0.99 9.28
N VAL A 292 5.86 2.04 8.85
CA VAL A 292 5.72 3.28 9.66
C VAL A 292 5.11 3.02 11.05
N MET A 293 4.41 1.90 11.23
CA MET A 293 3.84 1.50 12.51
C MET A 293 4.91 0.98 13.49
N GLU A 294 6.04 0.52 13.00
CA GLU A 294 7.10 -0.17 13.74
C GLU A 294 8.38 0.65 13.86
N GLU A 295 8.78 1.33 12.80
CA GLU A 295 10.09 1.97 12.67
C GLU A 295 10.22 3.29 13.47
N ASP A 296 9.12 3.99 13.72
CA ASP A 296 9.14 5.26 14.45
C ASP A 296 8.69 5.08 15.90
N GLU A 297 9.26 5.83 16.85
CA GLU A 297 8.89 5.84 18.27
C GLU A 297 7.82 6.91 18.58
N PRO A 298 6.83 6.60 19.42
CA PRO A 298 6.44 5.26 19.90
C PRO A 298 5.83 4.40 18.78
N ALA A 299 6.15 3.09 18.76
CA ALA A 299 5.58 2.16 17.79
C ALA A 299 4.06 2.03 17.94
N ILE A 300 3.32 2.05 16.83
CA ILE A 300 1.87 2.25 16.81
C ILE A 300 1.09 0.92 16.88
N THR A 301 0.19 0.79 17.86
CA THR A 301 -0.80 -0.30 17.93
C THR A 301 -1.73 -0.24 16.72
N SER A 302 -1.93 -1.38 16.04
CA SER A 302 -2.69 -1.39 14.80
C SER A 302 -3.41 -2.71 14.53
N ALA A 303 -4.44 -2.65 13.67
CA ALA A 303 -5.09 -3.83 13.14
C ALA A 303 -5.34 -3.66 11.63
N SER A 304 -4.99 -4.69 10.85
CA SER A 304 -5.25 -4.74 9.40
C SER A 304 -4.96 -6.14 8.85
N ALA A 305 -5.37 -6.41 7.62
CA ALA A 305 -4.79 -7.47 6.83
C ALA A 305 -3.36 -7.12 6.43
N ASN A 306 -2.51 -8.15 6.24
CA ASN A 306 -1.15 -7.96 5.74
C ASN A 306 -1.19 -7.43 4.29
N PRO A 307 -0.56 -6.27 4.00
CA PRO A 307 -0.63 -5.66 2.68
C PRO A 307 0.09 -6.47 1.60
N GLU A 308 1.18 -7.15 1.90
CA GLU A 308 1.86 -8.04 0.96
C GLU A 308 0.93 -9.20 0.57
N ALA A 309 0.24 -9.79 1.54
CA ALA A 309 -0.72 -10.88 1.28
C ALA A 309 -1.92 -10.41 0.40
N LEU A 310 -2.33 -9.14 0.49
CA LEU A 310 -3.33 -8.58 -0.44
C LEU A 310 -2.80 -8.54 -1.87
N GLY A 311 -1.52 -8.17 -2.06
CA GLY A 311 -0.86 -8.18 -3.37
C GLY A 311 -0.72 -9.59 -3.95
N GLU A 312 -0.31 -10.57 -3.14
CA GLU A 312 -0.24 -11.98 -3.53
C GLU A 312 -1.63 -12.53 -3.91
N ALA A 313 -2.66 -12.19 -3.13
CA ALA A 313 -4.02 -12.60 -3.41
C ALA A 313 -4.53 -12.00 -4.72
N ALA A 314 -4.18 -10.76 -5.03
CA ALA A 314 -4.53 -10.11 -6.29
C ALA A 314 -3.86 -10.80 -7.49
N ALA A 315 -2.57 -11.18 -7.37
CA ALA A 315 -1.89 -11.96 -8.40
C ALA A 315 -2.58 -13.30 -8.65
N ARG A 316 -2.90 -14.04 -7.58
CA ARG A 316 -3.61 -15.32 -7.68
C ARG A 316 -4.99 -15.15 -8.31
N LEU A 317 -5.77 -14.19 -7.83
CA LEU A 317 -7.12 -13.94 -8.33
C LEU A 317 -7.11 -13.61 -9.84
N LEU A 318 -6.15 -12.80 -10.27
CA LEU A 318 -6.02 -12.41 -11.69
C LEU A 318 -5.61 -13.57 -12.58
N LEU A 319 -4.68 -14.42 -12.12
CA LEU A 319 -4.13 -15.49 -12.95
C LEU A 319 -4.97 -16.78 -12.93
N ASP A 320 -5.63 -17.09 -11.80
CA ASP A 320 -6.36 -18.34 -11.61
C ASP A 320 -7.85 -18.22 -11.99
N ASN A 321 -8.36 -16.98 -12.10
CA ASN A 321 -9.75 -16.73 -12.49
C ASN A 321 -9.77 -15.88 -13.76
N PRO A 322 -9.56 -16.50 -14.94
CA PRO A 322 -9.68 -15.78 -16.18
C PRO A 322 -11.07 -15.18 -16.29
N HIS A 323 -11.15 -13.98 -16.82
CA HIS A 323 -12.40 -13.23 -16.93
C HIS A 323 -13.51 -14.08 -17.59
N VAL A 324 -14.58 -14.27 -16.85
CA VAL A 324 -15.87 -14.76 -17.34
C VAL A 324 -16.87 -13.62 -17.18
N GLU A 325 -17.51 -13.20 -18.24
CA GLU A 325 -18.46 -12.09 -18.22
C GLU A 325 -19.55 -12.30 -17.17
N GLY A 326 -19.73 -11.30 -16.30
CA GLY A 326 -20.71 -11.36 -15.21
C GLY A 326 -20.29 -12.17 -13.99
N SER A 327 -19.11 -12.83 -14.00
CA SER A 327 -18.58 -13.57 -12.84
C SER A 327 -17.38 -12.85 -12.22
N TYR A 328 -17.62 -12.15 -11.11
CA TYR A 328 -16.60 -11.45 -10.36
C TYR A 328 -16.51 -11.97 -8.93
N THR A 329 -15.30 -11.99 -8.39
CA THR A 329 -15.01 -12.45 -7.03
C THR A 329 -14.53 -11.27 -6.20
N ASP A 330 -15.18 -11.04 -5.06
CA ASP A 330 -14.74 -10.13 -4.02
C ASP A 330 -14.10 -10.92 -2.88
N LEU A 331 -12.76 -10.85 -2.76
CA LEU A 331 -11.99 -11.53 -1.73
C LEU A 331 -11.75 -10.59 -0.55
N VAL A 332 -12.20 -11.00 0.64
CA VAL A 332 -12.00 -10.26 1.88
C VAL A 332 -10.99 -10.98 2.76
N MET A 333 -9.85 -10.35 3.01
CA MET A 333 -8.75 -10.90 3.80
C MET A 333 -8.92 -10.60 5.28
N SER A 334 -8.71 -11.61 6.13
CA SER A 334 -8.75 -11.44 7.58
C SER A 334 -7.70 -10.49 8.10
N SER A 335 -8.04 -9.77 9.16
CA SER A 335 -7.17 -8.81 9.85
C SER A 335 -6.64 -9.40 11.16
N SER A 336 -5.47 -8.93 11.57
CA SER A 336 -4.86 -9.23 12.87
C SER A 336 -4.57 -7.95 13.65
N LEU A 337 -4.60 -8.05 14.98
CA LEU A 337 -4.19 -6.97 15.89
C LEU A 337 -2.72 -7.13 16.25
N THR A 338 -1.96 -6.05 16.17
CA THR A 338 -0.60 -5.96 16.68
C THR A 338 -0.53 -4.84 17.74
N VAL A 339 -0.41 -5.24 19.01
CA VAL A 339 -0.31 -4.31 20.13
C VAL A 339 1.13 -3.82 20.25
N ARG A 340 1.28 -2.50 20.35
CA ARG A 340 2.57 -1.80 20.50
C ARG A 340 2.50 -0.71 21.57
N ALA A 341 3.35 0.32 21.48
CA ALA A 341 3.58 1.30 22.54
C ALA A 341 2.54 2.42 22.65
N THR A 342 1.63 2.60 21.68
CA THR A 342 0.74 3.77 21.64
C THR A 342 -0.60 3.58 22.33
N THR A 343 -0.86 2.42 22.93
CA THR A 343 -2.08 2.16 23.72
C THR A 343 -1.73 1.74 25.15
N GLY A 344 -2.44 2.29 26.12
CA GLY A 344 -2.26 2.02 27.56
C GLY A 344 -3.59 2.03 28.30
N ARG A 345 -3.57 1.85 29.60
CA ARG A 345 -4.80 1.92 30.42
C ARG A 345 -5.44 3.31 30.34
N ALA A 346 -6.75 3.34 30.24
CA ALA A 346 -7.50 4.59 30.30
C ALA A 346 -7.24 5.31 31.62
N ARG A 347 -7.02 6.63 31.55
CA ARG A 347 -6.99 7.44 32.75
C ARG A 347 -8.34 7.36 33.46
N GLU A 348 -8.31 7.20 34.78
CA GLU A 348 -9.50 7.35 35.61
C GLU A 348 -10.05 8.77 35.41
N SER A 349 -11.34 8.88 35.15
CA SER A 349 -12.01 10.17 35.07
C SER A 349 -11.98 10.80 36.45
N THR A 350 -11.31 11.93 36.59
CA THR A 350 -11.38 12.79 37.82
C THR A 350 -12.72 13.50 37.92
N ALA A 351 -13.78 13.02 37.29
CA ALA A 351 -15.12 13.56 37.49
C ALA A 351 -15.54 13.31 38.95
N PRO A 352 -15.98 14.33 39.70
CA PRO A 352 -16.51 14.12 41.04
C PRO A 352 -17.70 13.17 40.97
N ALA A 353 -17.71 12.19 41.88
CA ALA A 353 -18.82 11.27 42.05
C ALA A 353 -20.14 12.05 42.11
N PRO A 354 -21.22 11.61 41.41
CA PRO A 354 -22.53 12.26 41.55
C PRO A 354 -22.90 12.22 43.01
N GLY A 355 -23.03 13.43 43.62
CA GLY A 355 -23.40 13.57 45.01
C GLY A 355 -24.68 12.82 45.28
N LYS A 356 -24.62 11.89 46.24
CA LYS A 356 -25.81 11.28 46.83
C LYS A 356 -26.71 12.42 47.33
N ARG A 357 -27.84 12.66 46.69
CA ARG A 357 -28.99 13.36 47.28
C ARG A 357 -29.93 12.36 47.90
#